data_56ec12704a6bdfdb47a81a0c54bbb13b
#
_entry.id   56ec12704a6bdfdb47a81a0c54bbb13b
#
_cell.length_a   1.000
_cell.length_b   1.000
_cell.length_c   1.000
_cell.angle_alpha   90.00
_cell.angle_beta   90.00
_cell.angle_gamma   90.00
#
_symmetry.space_group_name_H-M   'P 1'
#
loop_
_entity.id
_entity.type
_entity.pdbx_description
1 polymer ?
#
loop_
_entity_poly.entity_id
_entity_poly.type
_entity_poly.pdbx_seq_one_letter_code
_entity_poly.pdbx_strand_id
1 'polypeptide(L)'
;MYRDSLYLIQYAKDSISRAENAEDGNDCTIRIGTSVMTSSQSIAEIWSMLRLSEPNFKFQLVSFENTPENAREILRNLGENIDIVAGVFDENFLQSRKCSTMQLSREPICVALSIYHPLAKKDSLEISDLYGENLMIIRKGWNTYVDKLRDDLWNHHPHITIKDFSFYDIEIFNRCASSDELLMAIGKWDNIHPLVKVIPVSWKHTIPFGLLHSPKPTVKVQKLLAAINRSPLLEISTR
;
A
#
# COMPACT_ATOMS: atom_id res chain seq x y z
N MET A 1 26.98 -4.14 -11.38
CA MET A 1 27.55 -5.50 -11.58
C MET A 1 27.12 -6.51 -10.51
N TYR A 2 27.50 -6.40 -9.25
CA TYR A 2 27.10 -7.42 -8.22
C TYR A 2 25.58 -7.51 -8.00
N ARG A 3 24.89 -6.38 -7.90
CA ARG A 3 23.39 -6.32 -7.78
C ARG A 3 22.70 -6.90 -9.00
N ASP A 4 23.20 -6.59 -10.20
CA ASP A 4 22.62 -7.10 -11.45
C ASP A 4 22.81 -8.62 -11.57
N SER A 5 23.93 -9.13 -11.09
CA SER A 5 24.20 -10.58 -11.04
C SER A 5 23.27 -11.30 -10.06
N LEU A 6 22.99 -10.73 -8.89
CA LEU A 6 22.03 -11.27 -7.95
C LEU A 6 20.60 -11.29 -8.53
N TYR A 7 20.21 -10.21 -9.22
CA TYR A 7 18.92 -10.13 -9.90
C TYR A 7 18.79 -11.21 -10.98
N LEU A 8 19.82 -11.40 -11.81
CA LEU A 8 19.83 -12.46 -12.85
C LEU A 8 19.77 -13.86 -12.27
N ILE A 9 20.48 -14.12 -11.17
CA ILE A 9 20.46 -15.42 -10.48
C ILE A 9 19.08 -15.67 -9.89
N GLN A 10 18.46 -14.66 -9.26
CA GLN A 10 17.12 -14.79 -8.71
C GLN A 10 16.09 -15.00 -9.83
N TYR A 11 16.17 -14.22 -10.90
CA TYR A 11 15.30 -14.36 -12.08
C TYR A 11 15.40 -15.75 -12.72
N ALA A 12 16.62 -16.31 -12.84
CA ALA A 12 16.83 -17.66 -13.36
C ALA A 12 16.22 -18.73 -12.44
N LYS A 13 16.41 -18.62 -11.12
CA LYS A 13 15.79 -19.51 -10.13
C LYS A 13 14.27 -19.47 -10.20
N ASP A 14 13.71 -18.26 -10.27
CA ASP A 14 12.27 -18.06 -10.36
C ASP A 14 11.68 -18.58 -11.69
N SER A 15 12.49 -18.52 -12.77
CA SER A 15 12.09 -19.06 -14.09
C SER A 15 12.08 -20.59 -14.10
N ILE A 16 13.06 -21.21 -13.46
CA ILE A 16 13.13 -22.68 -13.28
C ILE A 16 11.95 -23.14 -12.42
N SER A 17 11.73 -22.50 -11.28
CA SER A 17 10.60 -22.81 -10.39
C SER A 17 9.24 -22.65 -11.10
N ARG A 18 9.10 -21.66 -12.00
CA ARG A 18 7.89 -21.50 -12.82
C ARG A 18 7.69 -22.65 -13.81
N ALA A 19 8.77 -23.14 -14.41
CA ALA A 19 8.72 -24.26 -15.34
C ALA A 19 8.36 -25.58 -14.62
N GLU A 20 8.97 -25.82 -13.46
CA GLU A 20 8.68 -27.00 -12.62
C GLU A 20 7.23 -26.98 -12.11
N ASN A 21 6.72 -25.83 -11.67
CA ASN A 21 5.34 -25.68 -11.18
C ASN A 21 4.28 -25.67 -12.29
N ALA A 22 4.66 -25.47 -13.55
CA ALA A 22 3.72 -25.52 -14.69
C ALA A 22 3.26 -26.96 -15.00
N GLU A 23 4.01 -27.97 -14.60
CA GLU A 23 3.65 -29.39 -14.76
C GLU A 23 2.63 -29.88 -13.71
N ASP A 24 2.61 -29.26 -12.50
CA ASP A 24 1.62 -29.57 -11.48
C ASP A 24 0.38 -28.64 -11.64
N GLY A 25 -0.55 -29.05 -12.49
CA GLY A 25 -1.77 -28.30 -12.82
C GLY A 25 -2.71 -27.95 -11.63
N ASN A 26 -2.26 -28.10 -10.40
CA ASN A 26 -3.00 -27.87 -9.17
C ASN A 26 -2.31 -26.87 -8.20
N ASP A 27 -1.16 -26.27 -8.58
CA ASP A 27 -0.47 -25.33 -7.68
C ASP A 27 -1.05 -23.92 -7.80
N CYS A 28 -1.81 -23.50 -6.79
CA CYS A 28 -2.38 -22.18 -6.65
C CYS A 28 -1.45 -21.25 -5.84
N THR A 29 -0.15 -21.27 -6.09
CA THR A 29 0.80 -20.35 -5.43
C THR A 29 0.65 -18.93 -5.99
N ILE A 30 0.25 -18.02 -5.13
CA ILE A 30 0.13 -16.58 -5.42
C ILE A 30 1.36 -15.85 -4.89
N ARG A 31 2.05 -15.13 -5.75
CA ARG A 31 3.22 -14.32 -5.41
C ARG A 31 2.78 -12.92 -5.05
N ILE A 32 2.93 -12.55 -3.78
CA ILE A 32 2.55 -11.25 -3.25
C ILE A 32 3.79 -10.37 -3.16
N GLY A 33 3.79 -9.26 -3.88
CA GLY A 33 4.85 -8.26 -3.77
C GLY A 33 4.81 -7.54 -2.43
N THR A 34 5.95 -7.47 -1.77
CA THR A 34 6.11 -6.82 -0.46
C THR A 34 7.24 -5.80 -0.49
N SER A 35 7.02 -4.69 0.17
CA SER A 35 7.99 -3.63 0.39
C SER A 35 7.79 -3.02 1.78
N VAL A 36 8.59 -2.04 2.13
CA VAL A 36 8.41 -1.29 3.39
C VAL A 36 7.02 -0.64 3.51
N MET A 37 6.37 -0.32 2.38
CA MET A 37 5.02 0.25 2.36
C MET A 37 3.90 -0.80 2.37
N THR A 38 4.22 -2.09 2.28
CA THR A 38 3.25 -3.18 2.33
C THR A 38 3.19 -3.73 3.74
N SER A 39 2.16 -3.35 4.49
CA SER A 39 2.03 -3.81 5.88
C SER A 39 1.80 -5.33 5.94
N SER A 40 2.41 -6.00 6.92
CA SER A 40 2.16 -7.40 7.24
C SER A 40 0.69 -7.65 7.61
N GLN A 41 0.00 -6.66 8.15
CA GLN A 41 -1.42 -6.71 8.47
C GLN A 41 -2.27 -6.90 7.22
N SER A 42 -2.02 -6.16 6.14
CA SER A 42 -2.76 -6.32 4.88
C SER A 42 -2.63 -7.73 4.29
N ILE A 43 -1.45 -8.34 4.41
CA ILE A 43 -1.21 -9.72 3.97
C ILE A 43 -1.96 -10.70 4.86
N ALA A 44 -1.95 -10.49 6.18
CA ALA A 44 -2.65 -11.33 7.14
C ALA A 44 -4.18 -11.28 6.94
N GLU A 45 -4.73 -10.10 6.60
CA GLU A 45 -6.15 -9.93 6.27
C GLU A 45 -6.53 -10.77 5.04
N ILE A 46 -5.76 -10.69 3.95
CA ILE A 46 -5.98 -11.50 2.74
C ILE A 46 -5.91 -12.99 3.08
N TRP A 47 -4.92 -13.40 3.86
CA TRP A 47 -4.75 -14.78 4.27
C TRP A 47 -5.92 -15.28 5.11
N SER A 48 -6.40 -14.47 6.04
CA SER A 48 -7.54 -14.80 6.90
C SER A 48 -8.83 -14.97 6.10
N MET A 49 -9.04 -14.14 5.06
CA MET A 49 -10.20 -14.24 4.17
C MET A 49 -10.24 -15.58 3.41
N LEU A 50 -9.09 -16.15 3.11
CA LEU A 50 -8.99 -17.31 2.21
C LEU A 50 -8.78 -18.64 2.94
N ARG A 51 -8.20 -18.62 4.14
CA ARG A 51 -7.77 -19.84 4.85
C ARG A 51 -8.90 -20.84 5.09
N LEU A 52 -10.12 -20.38 5.32
CA LEU A 52 -11.26 -21.24 5.64
C LEU A 52 -12.02 -21.69 4.38
N SER A 53 -12.03 -20.86 3.33
CA SER A 53 -12.82 -21.10 2.12
C SER A 53 -12.06 -21.79 1.00
N GLU A 54 -10.73 -21.56 0.93
CA GLU A 54 -9.90 -21.99 -0.18
C GLU A 54 -8.51 -22.48 0.32
N PRO A 55 -8.43 -23.62 0.99
CA PRO A 55 -7.20 -24.11 1.62
C PRO A 55 -6.07 -24.45 0.63
N ASN A 56 -6.37 -24.56 -0.67
CA ASN A 56 -5.41 -24.89 -1.71
C ASN A 56 -4.53 -23.69 -2.15
N PHE A 57 -4.87 -22.45 -1.73
CA PHE A 57 -3.99 -21.32 -2.02
C PHE A 57 -2.75 -21.34 -1.13
N LYS A 58 -1.61 -21.23 -1.78
CA LYS A 58 -0.31 -20.95 -1.14
C LYS A 58 0.10 -19.53 -1.45
N PHE A 59 0.76 -18.86 -0.51
CA PHE A 59 1.27 -17.50 -0.70
C PHE A 59 2.78 -17.50 -0.59
N GLN A 60 3.42 -16.90 -1.58
CA GLN A 60 4.85 -16.62 -1.61
C GLN A 60 5.04 -15.11 -1.54
N LEU A 61 5.78 -14.62 -0.53
CA LEU A 61 6.13 -13.21 -0.41
C LEU A 61 7.37 -12.94 -1.27
N VAL A 62 7.28 -11.97 -2.15
CA VAL A 62 8.37 -11.53 -3.03
C VAL A 62 8.72 -10.10 -2.65
N SER A 63 9.84 -9.93 -1.97
CA SER A 63 10.31 -8.61 -1.55
C SER A 63 10.86 -7.81 -2.73
N PHE A 64 10.55 -6.52 -2.76
CA PHE A 64 11.12 -5.57 -3.70
C PHE A 64 11.53 -4.26 -3.02
N GLU A 65 12.54 -3.61 -3.58
CA GLU A 65 12.98 -2.30 -3.14
C GLU A 65 11.95 -1.25 -3.58
N ASN A 66 11.43 -0.46 -2.64
CA ASN A 66 10.40 0.53 -2.90
C ASN A 66 11.03 1.84 -3.41
N THR A 67 11.49 1.85 -4.65
CA THR A 67 11.90 3.05 -5.39
C THR A 67 10.85 3.43 -6.43
N PRO A 68 10.78 4.70 -6.88
CA PRO A 68 9.84 5.12 -7.92
C PRO A 68 9.92 4.28 -9.19
N GLU A 69 11.13 3.89 -9.60
CA GLU A 69 11.43 3.11 -10.80
C GLU A 69 10.94 1.67 -10.63
N ASN A 70 11.35 0.99 -9.54
CA ASN A 70 10.97 -0.39 -9.26
C ASN A 70 9.46 -0.53 -9.08
N ALA A 71 8.84 0.37 -8.30
CA ALA A 71 7.39 0.34 -8.10
C ALA A 71 6.63 0.49 -9.43
N ARG A 72 7.14 1.33 -10.34
CA ARG A 72 6.55 1.49 -11.67
C ARG A 72 6.71 0.24 -12.52
N GLU A 73 7.89 -0.36 -12.53
CA GLU A 73 8.21 -1.55 -13.31
C GLU A 73 7.39 -2.75 -12.82
N ILE A 74 7.38 -3.00 -11.52
CA ILE A 74 6.63 -4.11 -10.91
C ILE A 74 5.14 -4.01 -11.22
N LEU A 75 4.54 -2.83 -11.06
CA LEU A 75 3.11 -2.66 -11.31
C LEU A 75 2.74 -2.81 -12.78
N ARG A 76 3.64 -2.48 -13.72
CA ARG A 76 3.43 -2.72 -15.15
C ARG A 76 3.53 -4.19 -15.55
N ASN A 77 4.30 -4.97 -14.81
CA ASN A 77 4.65 -6.35 -15.10
C ASN A 77 4.00 -7.34 -14.11
N LEU A 78 2.88 -6.95 -13.48
CA LEU A 78 2.12 -7.84 -12.61
C LEU A 78 1.63 -9.07 -13.38
N GLY A 79 1.86 -10.26 -12.81
CA GLY A 79 1.62 -11.57 -13.42
C GLY A 79 2.91 -12.26 -13.91
N GLU A 80 4.04 -11.56 -14.00
CA GLU A 80 5.34 -12.15 -14.36
C GLU A 80 6.05 -12.73 -13.12
N ASN A 81 6.65 -11.88 -12.28
CA ASN A 81 7.37 -12.28 -11.07
C ASN A 81 6.55 -12.08 -9.79
N ILE A 82 5.66 -11.09 -9.79
CA ILE A 82 4.73 -10.76 -8.72
C ILE A 82 3.33 -10.81 -9.33
N ASP A 83 2.42 -11.52 -8.66
CA ASP A 83 1.05 -11.65 -9.13
C ASP A 83 0.16 -10.50 -8.68
N ILE A 84 0.33 -10.07 -7.42
CA ILE A 84 -0.45 -9.01 -6.79
C ILE A 84 0.40 -8.14 -5.86
N VAL A 85 -0.02 -6.89 -5.67
CA VAL A 85 0.51 -5.96 -4.66
C VAL A 85 -0.65 -5.28 -3.95
N ALA A 86 -0.62 -5.20 -2.63
CA ALA A 86 -1.61 -4.45 -1.87
C ALA A 86 -1.19 -2.97 -1.77
N GLY A 87 -2.12 -2.05 -2.02
CA GLY A 87 -1.80 -0.64 -1.96
C GLY A 87 -2.97 0.31 -2.23
N VAL A 88 -2.71 1.59 -2.04
CA VAL A 88 -3.63 2.67 -2.38
C VAL A 88 -3.60 2.95 -3.88
N PHE A 89 -4.73 3.39 -4.43
CA PHE A 89 -4.84 3.66 -5.87
C PHE A 89 -5.87 4.75 -6.18
N ASP A 90 -5.83 5.24 -7.39
CA ASP A 90 -6.88 5.97 -8.08
C ASP A 90 -6.87 5.63 -9.58
N GLU A 91 -7.81 6.14 -10.35
CA GLU A 91 -7.92 5.84 -11.78
C GLU A 91 -6.67 6.26 -12.57
N ASN A 92 -6.12 7.45 -12.30
CA ASN A 92 -4.93 7.95 -12.97
C ASN A 92 -3.70 7.07 -12.67
N PHE A 93 -3.57 6.63 -11.41
CA PHE A 93 -2.53 5.71 -11.00
C PHE A 93 -2.64 4.40 -11.78
N LEU A 94 -3.82 3.78 -11.83
CA LEU A 94 -4.04 2.51 -12.52
C LEU A 94 -3.72 2.61 -14.02
N GLN A 95 -4.18 3.67 -14.68
CA GLN A 95 -3.91 3.91 -16.10
C GLN A 95 -2.41 4.10 -16.37
N SER A 96 -1.73 4.95 -15.57
CA SER A 96 -0.30 5.25 -15.75
C SER A 96 0.59 4.05 -15.49
N ARG A 97 0.18 3.13 -14.62
CA ARG A 97 0.89 1.90 -14.25
C ARG A 97 0.46 0.68 -15.06
N LYS A 98 -0.58 0.82 -15.91
CA LYS A 98 -1.15 -0.26 -16.73
C LYS A 98 -1.55 -1.49 -15.88
N CYS A 99 -2.09 -1.25 -14.69
CA CYS A 99 -2.60 -2.29 -13.80
C CYS A 99 -4.09 -2.12 -13.54
N SER A 100 -4.72 -3.16 -13.03
CA SER A 100 -6.09 -3.19 -12.54
C SER A 100 -6.12 -3.41 -11.04
N THR A 101 -7.28 -3.26 -10.42
CA THR A 101 -7.42 -3.42 -8.99
C THR A 101 -8.72 -4.12 -8.62
N MET A 102 -8.67 -4.85 -7.50
CA MET A 102 -9.83 -5.21 -6.70
C MET A 102 -9.81 -4.35 -5.44
N GLN A 103 -10.78 -3.45 -5.30
CA GLN A 103 -10.89 -2.64 -4.09
C GLN A 103 -11.31 -3.53 -2.92
N LEU A 104 -10.57 -3.41 -1.80
CA LEU A 104 -10.87 -4.11 -0.54
C LEU A 104 -11.56 -3.20 0.46
N SER A 105 -11.13 -1.94 0.53
CA SER A 105 -11.63 -0.98 1.51
C SER A 105 -11.49 0.46 1.02
N ARG A 106 -12.02 1.38 1.81
CA ARG A 106 -11.69 2.82 1.77
C ARG A 106 -11.07 3.18 3.11
N GLU A 107 -9.78 3.50 3.06
CA GLU A 107 -9.03 3.84 4.27
C GLU A 107 -9.19 5.32 4.62
N PRO A 108 -9.45 5.68 5.87
CA PRO A 108 -9.33 7.07 6.32
C PRO A 108 -7.93 7.58 6.06
N ILE A 109 -7.81 8.79 5.55
CA ILE A 109 -6.52 9.47 5.55
C ILE A 109 -6.26 9.91 7.00
N CYS A 110 -5.09 9.57 7.51
CA CYS A 110 -4.63 9.79 8.87
C CYS A 110 -3.40 10.70 8.87
N VAL A 111 -2.91 11.00 10.07
CA VAL A 111 -1.65 11.68 10.29
C VAL A 111 -0.71 10.74 11.07
N ALA A 112 0.49 10.56 10.53
CA ALA A 112 1.60 9.91 11.22
C ALA A 112 2.49 10.98 11.87
N LEU A 113 3.01 10.68 13.04
CA LEU A 113 3.86 11.58 13.81
C LEU A 113 4.81 10.79 14.72
N SER A 114 5.91 11.44 15.15
CA SER A 114 6.83 10.84 16.11
C SER A 114 6.10 10.46 17.41
N ILE A 115 6.41 9.29 17.98
CA ILE A 115 5.88 8.89 19.29
C ILE A 115 6.23 9.89 20.40
N TYR A 116 7.21 10.76 20.20
CA TYR A 116 7.63 11.82 21.11
C TYR A 116 6.90 13.16 20.88
N HIS A 117 6.13 13.27 19.79
CA HIS A 117 5.37 14.47 19.47
C HIS A 117 4.25 14.70 20.53
N PRO A 118 3.95 15.94 20.96
CA PRO A 118 2.89 16.22 21.95
C PRO A 118 1.53 15.58 21.59
N LEU A 119 1.17 15.59 20.31
CA LEU A 119 -0.07 15.01 19.79
C LEU A 119 -0.11 13.47 19.86
N ALA A 120 1.02 12.77 20.04
CA ALA A 120 1.06 11.31 20.10
C ALA A 120 0.30 10.72 21.30
N LYS A 121 -0.03 11.55 22.30
CA LYS A 121 -0.84 11.16 23.46
C LYS A 121 -2.33 11.02 23.14
N LYS A 122 -2.77 11.52 21.99
CA LYS A 122 -4.17 11.47 21.56
C LYS A 122 -4.45 10.16 20.78
N ASP A 123 -5.68 9.69 20.85
CA ASP A 123 -6.15 8.55 20.07
C ASP A 123 -6.84 8.98 18.76
N SER A 124 -7.27 10.25 18.71
CA SER A 124 -7.78 10.90 17.51
C SER A 124 -7.43 12.38 17.52
N LEU A 125 -7.28 12.99 16.35
CA LEU A 125 -6.99 14.41 16.19
C LEU A 125 -8.19 15.14 15.61
N GLU A 126 -8.46 16.32 16.13
CA GLU A 126 -9.29 17.29 15.47
C GLU A 126 -8.45 18.10 14.44
N ILE A 127 -9.08 18.65 13.40
CA ILE A 127 -8.35 19.48 12.42
C ILE A 127 -7.64 20.65 13.10
N SER A 128 -8.25 21.23 14.15
CA SER A 128 -7.67 22.31 14.94
C SER A 128 -6.39 21.93 15.68
N ASP A 129 -6.17 20.65 15.97
CA ASP A 129 -4.92 20.16 16.58
C ASP A 129 -3.72 20.30 15.63
N LEU A 130 -3.99 20.39 14.33
CA LEU A 130 -2.97 20.52 13.29
C LEU A 130 -2.61 21.99 12.98
N TYR A 131 -3.27 22.96 13.62
CA TYR A 131 -2.98 24.38 13.41
C TYR A 131 -1.63 24.76 14.00
N GLY A 132 -0.80 25.39 13.17
CA GLY A 132 0.59 25.69 13.51
C GLY A 132 1.59 24.59 13.13
N GLU A 133 1.10 23.41 12.77
CA GLU A 133 1.95 22.27 12.43
C GLU A 133 2.39 22.29 10.94
N ASN A 134 3.49 21.60 10.67
CA ASN A 134 3.96 21.29 9.33
C ASN A 134 3.51 19.89 8.95
N LEU A 135 2.61 19.78 7.97
CA LEU A 135 2.10 18.50 7.48
C LEU A 135 2.75 18.14 6.15
N MET A 136 3.58 17.10 6.15
CA MET A 136 4.16 16.52 4.96
C MET A 136 3.08 15.77 4.18
N ILE A 137 2.83 16.20 2.94
CA ILE A 137 1.90 15.55 2.03
C ILE A 137 2.62 15.32 0.71
N ILE A 138 2.47 14.13 0.12
CA ILE A 138 3.04 13.85 -1.19
C ILE A 138 2.56 14.90 -2.21
N ARG A 139 3.47 15.29 -3.11
CA ARG A 139 3.22 16.34 -4.12
C ARG A 139 1.93 16.14 -4.89
N LYS A 140 1.32 17.23 -5.30
CA LYS A 140 0.08 17.23 -6.12
C LYS A 140 0.25 16.40 -7.40
N GLY A 141 -0.83 15.70 -7.80
CA GLY A 141 -0.85 14.84 -8.97
C GLY A 141 -0.42 13.38 -8.70
N TRP A 142 -0.10 13.03 -7.45
CA TRP A 142 0.22 11.65 -7.10
C TRP A 142 -1.04 10.77 -6.98
N ASN A 143 -2.10 11.32 -6.35
CA ASN A 143 -3.37 10.64 -6.15
C ASN A 143 -4.49 11.67 -5.98
N THR A 144 -5.59 11.50 -6.70
CA THR A 144 -6.71 12.45 -6.73
C THR A 144 -7.41 12.64 -5.38
N TYR A 145 -7.41 11.61 -4.53
CA TYR A 145 -8.00 11.71 -3.18
C TYR A 145 -7.11 12.52 -2.24
N VAL A 146 -5.78 12.37 -2.37
CA VAL A 146 -4.81 13.20 -1.64
C VAL A 146 -4.85 14.64 -2.14
N ASP A 147 -5.00 14.85 -3.44
CA ASP A 147 -5.14 16.20 -4.00
C ASP A 147 -6.37 16.92 -3.46
N LYS A 148 -7.49 16.21 -3.27
CA LYS A 148 -8.70 16.76 -2.61
C LYS A 148 -8.44 17.18 -1.16
N LEU A 149 -7.69 16.38 -0.39
CA LEU A 149 -7.27 16.77 0.96
C LEU A 149 -6.40 18.04 0.91
N ARG A 150 -5.41 18.09 0.00
CA ARG A 150 -4.53 19.26 -0.16
C ARG A 150 -5.31 20.53 -0.49
N ASP A 151 -6.26 20.43 -1.42
CA ASP A 151 -7.08 21.57 -1.85
C ASP A 151 -8.02 22.03 -0.71
N ASP A 152 -8.55 21.11 0.10
CA ASP A 152 -9.34 21.42 1.27
C ASP A 152 -8.52 22.14 2.35
N LEU A 153 -7.35 21.59 2.70
CA LEU A 153 -6.45 22.22 3.66
C LEU A 153 -6.01 23.63 3.21
N TRP A 154 -5.68 23.78 1.93
CA TRP A 154 -5.26 25.05 1.37
C TRP A 154 -6.36 26.12 1.45
N ASN A 155 -7.60 25.75 1.14
CA ASN A 155 -8.71 26.68 1.05
C ASN A 155 -9.35 27.00 2.41
N HIS A 156 -9.38 26.04 3.34
CA HIS A 156 -10.17 26.16 4.57
C HIS A 156 -9.33 26.13 5.85
N HIS A 157 -8.07 25.66 5.79
CA HIS A 157 -7.21 25.49 6.96
C HIS A 157 -5.82 26.10 6.77
N PRO A 158 -5.71 27.43 6.49
CA PRO A 158 -4.45 28.12 6.15
C PRO A 158 -3.41 28.12 7.28
N HIS A 159 -3.82 27.74 8.50
CA HIS A 159 -2.91 27.59 9.65
C HIS A 159 -2.13 26.26 9.65
N ILE A 160 -2.39 25.34 8.69
CA ILE A 160 -1.63 24.13 8.49
C ILE A 160 -0.63 24.37 7.36
N THR A 161 0.65 24.22 7.63
CA THR A 161 1.69 24.39 6.61
C THR A 161 1.93 23.09 5.86
N ILE A 162 1.61 23.03 4.57
CA ILE A 162 1.85 21.86 3.74
C ILE A 162 3.32 21.83 3.29
N LYS A 163 4.00 20.71 3.54
CA LYS A 163 5.36 20.42 3.08
C LYS A 163 5.34 19.31 2.04
N ASP A 164 5.86 19.58 0.86
CA ASP A 164 5.89 18.60 -0.24
C ASP A 164 7.02 17.60 -0.09
N PHE A 165 6.75 16.34 -0.48
CA PHE A 165 7.76 15.33 -0.77
C PHE A 165 7.37 14.54 -2.02
N SER A 166 8.30 13.77 -2.59
CA SER A 166 8.13 13.20 -3.92
C SER A 166 7.69 11.74 -3.95
N PHE A 167 8.01 10.98 -2.91
CA PHE A 167 7.76 9.54 -2.88
C PHE A 167 7.70 9.01 -1.44
N TYR A 168 6.84 8.01 -1.18
CA TYR A 168 6.79 7.30 0.09
C TYR A 168 7.86 6.21 0.12
N ASP A 169 8.86 6.38 0.96
CA ASP A 169 9.94 5.45 1.27
C ASP A 169 10.22 5.44 2.77
N ILE A 170 11.21 4.67 3.21
CA ILE A 170 11.58 4.62 4.62
C ILE A 170 12.17 5.96 5.12
N GLU A 171 12.76 6.77 4.22
CA GLU A 171 13.40 8.02 4.60
C GLU A 171 12.37 9.07 5.03
N ILE A 172 11.20 9.14 4.37
CA ILE A 172 10.15 10.07 4.81
C ILE A 172 9.60 9.70 6.20
N PHE A 173 9.55 8.40 6.55
CA PHE A 173 9.18 7.95 7.89
C PHE A 173 10.29 8.24 8.91
N ASN A 174 11.56 8.06 8.55
CA ASN A 174 12.70 8.46 9.38
C ASN A 174 12.67 9.97 9.67
N ARG A 175 12.35 10.79 8.66
CA ARG A 175 12.20 12.24 8.82
C ARG A 175 11.04 12.57 9.78
N CYS A 176 9.90 11.94 9.61
CA CYS A 176 8.76 12.09 10.53
C CYS A 176 9.13 11.67 11.96
N ALA A 177 9.85 10.56 12.14
CA ALA A 177 10.26 10.06 13.45
C ALA A 177 11.26 10.98 14.17
N SER A 178 12.11 11.71 13.43
CA SER A 178 13.22 12.53 13.94
C SER A 178 12.96 14.04 13.95
N SER A 179 11.74 14.47 13.62
CA SER A 179 11.35 15.88 13.59
C SER A 179 9.97 16.08 14.23
N ASP A 180 9.55 17.34 14.35
CA ASP A 180 8.19 17.71 14.77
C ASP A 180 7.23 17.79 13.56
N GLU A 181 7.65 17.38 12.35
CA GLU A 181 6.79 17.38 11.18
C GLU A 181 5.85 16.19 11.21
N LEU A 182 4.59 16.46 10.88
CA LEU A 182 3.55 15.45 10.70
C LEU A 182 3.63 14.89 9.28
N LEU A 183 3.19 13.64 9.07
CA LEU A 183 3.17 12.99 7.75
C LEU A 183 1.74 12.49 7.43
N MET A 184 1.21 12.82 6.26
CA MET A 184 -0.02 12.20 5.77
C MET A 184 0.19 10.69 5.63
N ALA A 185 -0.70 9.89 6.21
CA ALA A 185 -0.64 8.44 6.22
C ALA A 185 -2.03 7.81 6.10
N ILE A 186 -2.10 6.49 6.15
CA ILE A 186 -3.33 5.70 6.35
C ILE A 186 -3.14 4.74 7.52
N GLY A 187 -4.22 4.29 8.14
CA GLY A 187 -4.14 3.40 9.31
C GLY A 187 -3.33 2.12 9.07
N LYS A 188 -3.37 1.58 7.84
CA LYS A 188 -2.58 0.39 7.46
C LYS A 188 -1.05 0.61 7.48
N TRP A 189 -0.58 1.82 7.66
CA TRP A 189 0.85 2.16 7.75
C TRP A 189 1.35 2.33 9.18
N ASP A 190 0.53 2.05 10.19
CA ASP A 190 0.89 2.25 11.61
C ASP A 190 2.14 1.47 12.06
N ASN A 191 2.45 0.35 11.42
CA ASN A 191 3.60 -0.49 11.79
C ASN A 191 4.79 -0.38 10.81
N ILE A 192 4.87 0.65 9.98
CA ILE A 192 5.99 0.84 9.05
C ILE A 192 7.26 1.26 9.78
N HIS A 193 7.13 2.09 10.81
CA HIS A 193 8.28 2.61 11.55
C HIS A 193 8.03 2.58 13.08
N PRO A 194 8.96 2.02 13.88
CA PRO A 194 8.73 1.78 15.33
C PRO A 194 8.59 3.06 16.16
N LEU A 195 9.11 4.19 15.68
CA LEU A 195 9.05 5.49 16.36
C LEU A 195 7.99 6.43 15.78
N VAL A 196 7.06 5.89 14.97
CA VAL A 196 5.96 6.67 14.36
C VAL A 196 4.65 6.04 14.75
N LYS A 197 3.70 6.87 15.20
CA LYS A 197 2.31 6.51 15.50
C LYS A 197 1.41 7.11 14.43
N VAL A 198 0.45 6.34 13.91
CA VAL A 198 -0.57 6.83 12.98
C VAL A 198 -1.85 7.10 13.75
N ILE A 199 -2.38 8.33 13.64
CA ILE A 199 -3.55 8.77 14.38
C ILE A 199 -4.63 9.23 13.40
N PRO A 200 -5.89 8.79 13.53
CA PRO A 200 -6.99 9.27 12.71
C PRO A 200 -7.29 10.74 13.00
N VAL A 201 -7.75 11.46 11.98
CA VAL A 201 -8.18 12.87 12.07
C VAL A 201 -9.66 12.96 11.77
N SER A 202 -10.37 13.88 12.40
CA SER A 202 -11.84 14.06 12.29
C SER A 202 -12.33 14.65 10.96
N TRP A 203 -11.49 14.64 9.92
CA TRP A 203 -11.90 14.96 8.55
C TRP A 203 -12.57 13.79 7.81
N LYS A 204 -13.23 14.09 6.68
CA LYS A 204 -13.96 13.07 5.89
C LYS A 204 -13.15 12.51 4.70
N HIS A 205 -11.83 12.72 4.68
CA HIS A 205 -10.98 12.31 3.58
C HIS A 205 -10.63 10.82 3.68
N THR A 206 -10.88 10.08 2.61
CA THR A 206 -10.56 8.64 2.49
C THR A 206 -9.87 8.36 1.17
N ILE A 207 -9.13 7.26 1.11
CA ILE A 207 -8.43 6.80 -0.09
C ILE A 207 -8.77 5.31 -0.35
N PRO A 208 -9.04 4.89 -1.60
CA PRO A 208 -9.24 3.48 -1.91
C PRO A 208 -7.97 2.66 -1.68
N PHE A 209 -8.14 1.48 -1.11
CA PHE A 209 -7.11 0.48 -0.89
C PHE A 209 -7.54 -0.85 -1.50
N GLY A 210 -6.64 -1.58 -2.13
CA GLY A 210 -6.99 -2.84 -2.78
C GLY A 210 -5.81 -3.65 -3.25
N LEU A 211 -6.13 -4.72 -3.97
CA LEU A 211 -5.17 -5.60 -4.61
C LEU A 211 -4.95 -5.16 -6.05
N LEU A 212 -3.76 -4.66 -6.33
CA LEU A 212 -3.30 -4.34 -7.67
C LEU A 212 -2.87 -5.62 -8.38
N HIS A 213 -3.33 -5.83 -9.60
CA HIS A 213 -3.04 -7.01 -10.41
C HIS A 213 -2.95 -6.65 -11.90
N SER A 214 -2.50 -7.59 -12.73
CA SER A 214 -2.50 -7.42 -14.19
C SER A 214 -3.91 -7.15 -14.72
N PRO A 215 -4.10 -6.27 -15.72
CA PRO A 215 -5.40 -6.13 -16.40
C PRO A 215 -5.87 -7.43 -17.07
N LYS A 216 -4.92 -8.34 -17.34
CA LYS A 216 -5.20 -9.70 -17.82
C LYS A 216 -4.66 -10.70 -16.80
N PRO A 217 -5.36 -10.90 -15.68
CA PRO A 217 -4.87 -11.74 -14.61
C PRO A 217 -4.81 -13.21 -15.04
N THR A 218 -3.81 -13.93 -14.54
CA THR A 218 -3.69 -15.39 -14.75
C THR A 218 -4.85 -16.12 -14.09
N VAL A 219 -5.11 -17.36 -14.51
CA VAL A 219 -6.22 -18.18 -13.97
C VAL A 219 -6.16 -18.29 -12.44
N LYS A 220 -4.97 -18.46 -11.86
CA LYS A 220 -4.79 -18.51 -10.40
C LYS A 220 -5.18 -17.19 -9.72
N VAL A 221 -4.82 -16.04 -10.31
CA VAL A 221 -5.20 -14.72 -9.77
C VAL A 221 -6.71 -14.50 -9.93
N GLN A 222 -7.32 -14.90 -11.05
CA GLN A 222 -8.79 -14.82 -11.23
C GLN A 222 -9.51 -15.63 -10.15
N LYS A 223 -9.04 -16.86 -9.86
CA LYS A 223 -9.59 -17.70 -8.77
C LYS A 223 -9.46 -17.01 -7.42
N LEU A 224 -8.28 -16.42 -7.12
CA LEU A 224 -8.05 -15.66 -5.90
C LEU A 224 -9.05 -14.50 -5.76
N LEU A 225 -9.15 -13.64 -6.78
CA LEU A 225 -10.06 -12.50 -6.76
C LEU A 225 -11.53 -12.93 -6.58
N ALA A 226 -11.94 -14.00 -7.27
CA ALA A 226 -13.28 -14.57 -7.11
C ALA A 226 -13.51 -15.13 -5.70
N ALA A 227 -12.52 -15.76 -5.08
CA ALA A 227 -12.60 -16.28 -3.72
C ALA A 227 -12.73 -15.14 -2.69
N ILE A 228 -11.93 -14.10 -2.83
CA ILE A 228 -12.02 -12.91 -1.96
C ILE A 228 -13.39 -12.24 -2.09
N ASN A 229 -13.90 -12.09 -3.32
CA ASN A 229 -15.21 -11.45 -3.56
C ASN A 229 -16.38 -12.21 -2.96
N ARG A 230 -16.23 -13.53 -2.75
CA ARG A 230 -17.23 -14.36 -2.06
C ARG A 230 -17.09 -14.35 -0.53
N SER A 231 -16.00 -13.75 -0.01
CA SER A 231 -15.75 -13.75 1.44
C SER A 231 -16.69 -12.75 2.15
N PRO A 232 -17.39 -13.17 3.21
CA PRO A 232 -18.28 -12.28 3.99
C PRO A 232 -17.53 -11.13 4.69
N LEU A 233 -16.21 -11.21 4.79
CA LEU A 233 -15.38 -10.17 5.42
C LEU A 233 -15.27 -8.89 4.58
N LEU A 234 -15.51 -8.94 3.27
CA LEU A 234 -15.60 -7.73 2.42
C LEU A 234 -16.82 -6.87 2.74
N GLU A 235 -17.94 -7.47 3.15
CA GLU A 235 -19.16 -6.72 3.49
C GLU A 235 -19.01 -5.87 4.75
N ILE A 236 -18.09 -6.23 5.65
CA ILE A 236 -17.83 -5.51 6.91
C ILE A 236 -16.91 -4.29 6.67
N SER A 237 -16.04 -4.35 5.66
CA SER A 237 -15.03 -3.32 5.37
C SER A 237 -15.57 -2.17 4.50
N THR A 238 -16.78 -2.30 3.97
CA THR A 238 -17.43 -1.30 3.09
C THR A 238 -18.52 -0.46 3.80
N ARG A 239 -18.76 -0.71 5.08
CA ARG A 239 -19.65 0.07 5.95
C ARG A 239 -18.80 0.98 6.87
#